data_132c42cd3fabb0a7b1793962c8c2d3a9
#
_entry.id   132c42cd3fabb0a7b1793962c8c2d3a9
#
_cell.length_a   1.000
_cell.length_b   1.000
_cell.length_c   1.000
_cell.angle_alpha   90.00
_cell.angle_beta   90.00
_cell.angle_gamma   90.00
#
_symmetry.space_group_name_H-M   'P 1'
#
loop_
_entity.id
_entity.type
_entity.pdbx_description
1 polymer ?
#
loop_
_entity_poly.entity_id
_entity_poly.type
_entity_poly.pdbx_seq_one_letter_code
_entity_poly.pdbx_strand_id
1 'polypeptide(L)'
;MKTAHLGTLDVGRLGLGAMTMAGTYTAEGDLDDSESIRTIHRALELGVTHIDTAEVYGPFHSEEIVGEAVKGRRDELQIATKFGILKHQADGTVGSGPDGTPANVRRAVEGSLTRLGTDYIDLFYQHRMDANTPIEETVGALAELVAEGKIRHYGLSEASTATIRRAHTVHPMAALQTEYSLWTRDVEAEILPVLRELGIGFVPYSPLGHGLLTGEIRSVDDFPDNDWRKSNPRFTGDNFTRNLAIVDEVRAIGAEVGATPAQTALAWILSKGGDIAPIPGTRRIARVKENIAAESIELSPGQIERLDNLTPASGARHDDANMATIEQ
;
A
#
# COMPACT_ATOMS: atom_id res chain seq x y z
N MET A 1 -14.62 -3.34 13.00
CA MET A 1 -13.53 -3.90 12.16
C MET A 1 -12.61 -4.74 13.05
N LYS A 2 -12.11 -5.88 12.56
CA LYS A 2 -11.10 -6.69 13.26
C LYS A 2 -9.75 -5.97 13.26
N THR A 3 -8.84 -6.36 14.14
CA THR A 3 -7.48 -5.78 14.25
C THR A 3 -6.46 -6.66 13.54
N ALA A 4 -5.47 -6.04 12.92
CA ALA A 4 -4.25 -6.67 12.46
C ALA A 4 -3.07 -6.14 13.31
N HIS A 5 -2.06 -6.99 13.52
CA HIS A 5 -0.88 -6.69 14.29
C HIS A 5 0.32 -6.44 13.37
N LEU A 6 0.77 -5.20 13.27
CA LEU A 6 1.96 -4.83 12.52
C LEU A 6 3.12 -4.64 13.51
N GLY A 7 3.79 -5.75 13.87
CA GLY A 7 4.71 -5.76 14.99
C GLY A 7 3.98 -5.41 16.29
N THR A 8 4.34 -4.27 16.90
CA THR A 8 3.69 -3.73 18.12
C THR A 8 2.61 -2.69 17.80
N LEU A 9 2.35 -2.40 16.53
CA LEU A 9 1.31 -1.46 16.09
C LEU A 9 0.02 -2.21 15.74
N ASP A 10 -1.06 -1.88 16.43
CA ASP A 10 -2.40 -2.37 16.12
C ASP A 10 -3.11 -1.45 15.14
N VAL A 11 -3.63 -2.01 14.05
CA VAL A 11 -4.36 -1.27 13.02
C VAL A 11 -5.67 -1.98 12.66
N GLY A 12 -6.63 -1.26 12.08
CA GLY A 12 -7.77 -1.88 11.42
C GLY A 12 -7.29 -2.83 10.33
N ARG A 13 -7.89 -4.02 10.25
CA ARG A 13 -7.44 -5.11 9.37
C ARG A 13 -7.52 -4.78 7.88
N LEU A 14 -8.34 -3.80 7.50
CA LEU A 14 -8.39 -3.17 6.20
C LEU A 14 -8.08 -1.68 6.36
N GLY A 15 -7.02 -1.20 5.70
CA GLY A 15 -6.68 0.21 5.64
C GLY A 15 -7.29 0.90 4.40
N LEU A 16 -6.99 2.18 4.26
CA LEU A 16 -7.33 2.99 3.09
C LEU A 16 -6.06 3.56 2.47
N GLY A 17 -5.77 3.20 1.22
CA GLY A 17 -4.71 3.83 0.42
C GLY A 17 -5.18 5.16 -0.18
N ALA A 18 -4.42 6.23 0.04
CA ALA A 18 -4.74 7.58 -0.43
C ALA A 18 -4.06 7.97 -1.76
N MET A 19 -3.27 7.10 -2.38
CA MET A 19 -2.55 7.38 -3.64
C MET A 19 -3.48 7.88 -4.77
N THR A 20 -4.68 7.29 -4.89
CA THR A 20 -5.65 7.66 -5.93
C THR A 20 -6.26 9.05 -5.70
N MET A 21 -6.17 9.59 -4.49
CA MET A 21 -6.64 10.93 -4.15
C MET A 21 -5.74 12.03 -4.72
N ALA A 22 -4.51 11.67 -5.13
CA ALA A 22 -3.55 12.57 -5.78
C ALA A 22 -3.44 12.34 -7.30
N GLY A 23 -4.45 11.77 -7.94
CA GLY A 23 -4.59 11.69 -9.39
C GLY A 23 -4.22 10.36 -10.04
N THR A 24 -3.58 9.42 -9.34
CA THR A 24 -3.30 8.09 -9.90
C THR A 24 -4.59 7.38 -10.30
N TYR A 25 -4.66 6.85 -11.52
CA TYR A 25 -5.84 6.23 -12.15
C TYR A 25 -7.03 7.18 -12.36
N THR A 26 -6.77 8.48 -12.41
CA THR A 26 -7.81 9.51 -12.55
C THR A 26 -7.58 10.25 -13.86
N ALA A 27 -8.64 10.44 -14.66
CA ALA A 27 -8.55 11.27 -15.85
C ALA A 27 -8.23 12.72 -15.46
N GLU A 28 -7.57 13.44 -16.35
CA GLU A 28 -7.25 14.85 -16.14
C GLU A 28 -8.54 15.66 -15.91
N GLY A 29 -8.58 16.47 -14.86
CA GLY A 29 -9.73 17.28 -14.49
C GLY A 29 -10.78 16.57 -13.62
N ASP A 30 -10.66 15.27 -13.36
CA ASP A 30 -11.62 14.50 -12.54
C ASP A 30 -11.23 14.42 -11.06
N LEU A 31 -10.20 15.14 -10.63
CA LEU A 31 -9.80 15.18 -9.22
C LEU A 31 -10.78 16.05 -8.42
N ASP A 32 -11.30 15.49 -7.32
CA ASP A 32 -12.15 16.20 -6.37
C ASP A 32 -11.66 15.95 -4.94
N ASP A 33 -10.94 16.90 -4.39
CA ASP A 33 -10.40 16.84 -3.03
C ASP A 33 -11.51 16.75 -1.99
N SER A 34 -12.63 17.42 -2.24
CA SER A 34 -13.79 17.36 -1.34
C SER A 34 -14.40 15.96 -1.30
N GLU A 35 -14.45 15.24 -2.44
CA GLU A 35 -14.87 13.83 -2.46
C GLU A 35 -13.86 12.95 -1.75
N SER A 36 -12.56 13.19 -1.92
CA SER A 36 -11.48 12.48 -1.25
C SER A 36 -11.58 12.62 0.27
N ILE A 37 -11.78 13.85 0.78
CA ILE A 37 -11.99 14.14 2.20
C ILE A 37 -13.24 13.41 2.72
N ARG A 38 -14.38 13.53 2.02
CA ARG A 38 -15.62 12.80 2.39
C ARG A 38 -15.41 11.29 2.40
N THR A 39 -14.59 10.77 1.51
CA THR A 39 -14.27 9.33 1.44
C THR A 39 -13.46 8.89 2.64
N ILE A 40 -12.47 9.68 3.08
CA ILE A 40 -11.70 9.43 4.32
C ILE A 40 -12.65 9.47 5.53
N HIS A 41 -13.47 10.50 5.65
CA HIS A 41 -14.46 10.61 6.75
C HIS A 41 -15.35 9.36 6.79
N ARG A 42 -15.86 8.93 5.64
CA ARG A 42 -16.70 7.73 5.57
C ARG A 42 -15.95 6.45 5.94
N ALA A 43 -14.67 6.32 5.58
CA ALA A 43 -13.83 5.21 5.99
C ALA A 43 -13.70 5.15 7.52
N LEU A 44 -13.40 6.28 8.16
CA LEU A 44 -13.32 6.37 9.63
C LEU A 44 -14.65 6.00 10.31
N GLU A 45 -15.79 6.52 9.82
CA GLU A 45 -17.12 6.16 10.33
C GLU A 45 -17.43 4.67 10.21
N LEU A 46 -16.85 3.98 9.25
CA LEU A 46 -16.99 2.53 9.04
C LEU A 46 -15.96 1.72 9.82
N GLY A 47 -15.09 2.38 10.63
CA GLY A 47 -14.14 1.75 11.52
C GLY A 47 -12.76 1.48 10.88
N VAL A 48 -12.44 2.05 9.71
CA VAL A 48 -11.06 2.07 9.21
C VAL A 48 -10.24 2.96 10.13
N THR A 49 -9.15 2.45 10.65
CA THR A 49 -8.23 3.24 11.50
C THR A 49 -6.86 3.42 10.85
N HIS A 50 -6.55 2.75 9.74
CA HIS A 50 -5.27 2.80 9.06
C HIS A 50 -5.40 3.54 7.72
N ILE A 51 -4.77 4.71 7.60
CA ILE A 51 -4.69 5.48 6.34
C ILE A 51 -3.25 5.53 5.89
N ASP A 52 -3.01 5.13 4.63
CA ASP A 52 -1.69 5.09 4.00
C ASP A 52 -1.56 6.14 2.91
N THR A 53 -0.55 6.98 3.00
CA THR A 53 -0.18 8.00 2.01
C THR A 53 1.33 7.97 1.73
N ALA A 54 1.87 8.95 1.00
CA ALA A 54 3.29 9.18 0.79
C ALA A 54 3.56 10.60 0.28
N GLU A 55 4.75 11.14 0.59
CA GLU A 55 5.18 12.46 0.10
C GLU A 55 5.21 12.57 -1.43
N VAL A 56 5.51 11.46 -2.12
CA VAL A 56 5.60 11.44 -3.59
C VAL A 56 4.25 11.47 -4.28
N TYR A 57 3.14 11.24 -3.56
CA TYR A 57 1.82 11.22 -4.17
C TYR A 57 1.31 12.62 -4.49
N GLY A 58 1.39 13.01 -5.79
CA GLY A 58 0.88 14.23 -6.35
C GLY A 58 1.77 15.45 -6.49
N PRO A 59 3.11 15.48 -6.24
CA PRO A 59 3.77 15.23 -4.97
C PRO A 59 3.20 16.09 -3.84
N PHE A 60 3.25 15.59 -2.62
CA PHE A 60 2.75 16.20 -1.37
C PHE A 60 1.23 16.28 -1.23
N HIS A 61 0.49 16.41 -2.31
CA HIS A 61 -0.96 16.67 -2.32
C HIS A 61 -1.77 15.63 -1.53
N SER A 62 -1.41 14.34 -1.62
CA SER A 62 -2.11 13.30 -0.86
C SER A 62 -1.95 13.46 0.66
N GLU A 63 -0.79 13.90 1.14
CA GLU A 63 -0.59 14.19 2.57
C GLU A 63 -1.40 15.40 3.02
N GLU A 64 -1.53 16.43 2.19
CA GLU A 64 -2.35 17.61 2.47
C GLU A 64 -3.85 17.25 2.57
N ILE A 65 -4.36 16.41 1.65
CA ILE A 65 -5.74 15.90 1.70
C ILE A 65 -5.97 15.10 2.98
N VAL A 66 -5.05 14.17 3.32
CA VAL A 66 -5.16 13.37 4.55
C VAL A 66 -5.12 14.28 5.77
N GLY A 67 -4.19 15.25 5.84
CA GLY A 67 -4.07 16.19 6.94
C GLY A 67 -5.34 17.00 7.17
N GLU A 68 -5.95 17.53 6.11
CA GLU A 68 -7.23 18.25 6.23
C GLU A 68 -8.38 17.33 6.69
N ALA A 69 -8.45 16.11 6.14
CA ALA A 69 -9.50 15.15 6.48
C ALA A 69 -9.45 14.69 7.95
N VAL A 70 -8.25 14.60 8.55
CA VAL A 70 -8.09 14.08 9.93
C VAL A 70 -8.02 15.20 10.99
N LYS A 71 -8.14 16.44 10.59
CA LYS A 71 -8.11 17.60 11.49
C LYS A 71 -9.15 17.47 12.61
N GLY A 72 -8.67 17.52 13.85
CA GLY A 72 -9.52 17.33 15.04
C GLY A 72 -9.91 15.87 15.34
N ARG A 73 -9.38 14.90 14.58
CA ARG A 73 -9.66 13.46 14.72
C ARG A 73 -8.39 12.60 14.76
N ARG A 74 -7.22 13.22 14.96
CA ARG A 74 -5.90 12.57 14.86
C ARG A 74 -5.76 11.31 15.72
N ASP A 75 -6.35 11.31 16.89
CA ASP A 75 -6.25 10.21 17.85
C ASP A 75 -7.17 9.02 17.52
N GLU A 76 -8.04 9.14 16.51
CA GLU A 76 -8.96 8.07 16.10
C GLU A 76 -8.32 7.07 15.14
N LEU A 77 -7.10 7.36 14.62
CA LEU A 77 -6.52 6.60 13.50
C LEU A 77 -5.00 6.52 13.57
N GLN A 78 -4.45 5.60 12.78
CA GLN A 78 -3.03 5.46 12.48
C GLN A 78 -2.75 5.99 11.07
N ILE A 79 -1.83 6.94 10.97
CA ILE A 79 -1.34 7.49 9.69
C ILE A 79 -0.03 6.82 9.35
N ALA A 80 0.02 6.21 8.16
CA ALA A 80 1.25 5.79 7.52
C ALA A 80 1.60 6.72 6.36
N THR A 81 2.84 7.17 6.29
CA THR A 81 3.39 7.87 5.13
C THR A 81 4.81 7.42 4.82
N LYS A 82 5.37 7.88 3.70
CA LYS A 82 6.59 7.33 3.14
C LYS A 82 7.53 8.43 2.63
N PHE A 83 8.84 8.19 2.76
CA PHE A 83 9.92 9.04 2.23
C PHE A 83 10.86 8.23 1.32
N GLY A 84 11.81 8.92 0.68
CA GLY A 84 12.96 8.28 0.04
C GLY A 84 12.79 7.99 -1.45
N ILE A 85 11.76 8.53 -2.11
CA ILE A 85 11.69 8.71 -3.58
C ILE A 85 12.01 10.16 -3.95
N LEU A 86 11.75 11.10 -3.05
CA LEU A 86 12.11 12.50 -3.20
C LEU A 86 13.39 12.81 -2.42
N LYS A 87 14.22 13.70 -3.00
CA LYS A 87 15.50 14.14 -2.43
C LYS A 87 15.34 15.57 -1.92
N HIS A 88 15.20 15.74 -0.61
CA HIS A 88 15.09 17.05 0.00
C HIS A 88 16.45 17.70 0.20
N GLN A 89 16.71 18.80 -0.48
CA GLN A 89 17.97 19.55 -0.39
C GLN A 89 17.96 20.53 0.79
N ALA A 90 19.16 20.93 1.23
CA ALA A 90 19.32 21.87 2.34
C ALA A 90 18.80 23.30 2.02
N ASP A 91 18.71 23.65 0.74
CA ASP A 91 18.17 24.93 0.25
C ASP A 91 16.64 24.91 0.05
N GLY A 92 15.98 23.80 0.43
CA GLY A 92 14.53 23.62 0.29
C GLY A 92 14.08 23.11 -1.09
N THR A 93 14.97 22.91 -2.05
CA THR A 93 14.62 22.30 -3.33
C THR A 93 14.40 20.79 -3.17
N VAL A 94 13.57 20.22 -4.06
CA VAL A 94 13.24 18.80 -4.05
C VAL A 94 13.56 18.18 -5.40
N GLY A 95 14.47 17.19 -5.39
CA GLY A 95 14.80 16.37 -6.55
C GLY A 95 14.08 15.03 -6.53
N SER A 96 14.29 14.20 -7.54
CA SER A 96 13.74 12.84 -7.65
C SER A 96 14.85 11.78 -7.54
N GLY A 97 14.43 10.55 -7.18
CA GLY A 97 15.28 9.37 -7.07
C GLY A 97 15.49 8.92 -5.63
N PRO A 98 15.90 7.64 -5.40
CA PRO A 98 16.09 7.11 -4.06
C PRO A 98 17.09 7.93 -3.24
N ASP A 99 16.74 8.23 -1.98
CA ASP A 99 17.61 8.87 -1.01
C ASP A 99 17.26 8.42 0.40
N GLY A 100 18.05 7.47 0.91
CA GLY A 100 17.93 6.93 2.26
C GLY A 100 18.80 7.64 3.29
N THR A 101 19.51 8.72 2.93
CA THR A 101 20.46 9.37 3.84
C THR A 101 19.76 9.92 5.09
N PRO A 102 20.42 9.87 6.27
CA PRO A 102 19.91 10.46 7.50
C PRO A 102 19.43 11.91 7.37
N ALA A 103 20.11 12.68 6.52
CA ALA A 103 19.73 14.07 6.25
C ALA A 103 18.39 14.16 5.50
N ASN A 104 18.15 13.28 4.51
CA ASN A 104 16.88 13.22 3.80
C ASN A 104 15.75 12.72 4.70
N VAL A 105 15.98 11.65 5.48
CA VAL A 105 15.01 11.12 6.46
C VAL A 105 14.48 12.23 7.37
N ARG A 106 15.38 13.04 7.94
CA ARG A 106 15.01 14.15 8.85
C ARG A 106 14.25 15.26 8.15
N ARG A 107 14.64 15.65 6.92
CA ARG A 107 13.89 16.69 6.17
C ARG A 107 12.53 16.20 5.74
N ALA A 108 12.44 14.97 5.26
CA ALA A 108 11.18 14.37 4.81
C ALA A 108 10.16 14.28 5.94
N VAL A 109 10.55 13.82 7.14
CA VAL A 109 9.60 13.72 8.27
C VAL A 109 9.05 15.07 8.69
N GLU A 110 9.89 16.14 8.74
CA GLU A 110 9.41 17.48 9.07
C GLU A 110 8.39 18.00 8.04
N GLY A 111 8.67 17.74 6.75
CA GLY A 111 7.74 18.06 5.68
C GLY A 111 6.42 17.32 5.82
N SER A 112 6.46 16.01 6.06
CA SER A 112 5.27 15.18 6.25
C SER A 112 4.45 15.60 7.47
N LEU A 113 5.08 15.86 8.61
CA LEU A 113 4.41 16.37 9.81
C LEU A 113 3.68 17.69 9.55
N THR A 114 4.33 18.61 8.81
CA THR A 114 3.74 19.90 8.43
C THR A 114 2.52 19.73 7.53
N ARG A 115 2.59 18.90 6.48
CA ARG A 115 1.49 18.68 5.52
C ARG A 115 0.33 17.92 6.15
N LEU A 116 0.63 16.94 6.99
CA LEU A 116 -0.36 16.17 7.73
C LEU A 116 -0.98 16.97 8.91
N GLY A 117 -0.36 18.08 9.31
CA GLY A 117 -0.85 18.91 10.41
C GLY A 117 -0.85 18.18 11.76
N THR A 118 0.18 17.36 12.03
CA THR A 118 0.30 16.52 13.22
C THR A 118 1.70 16.56 13.80
N ASP A 119 1.82 16.27 15.11
CA ASP A 119 3.11 16.23 15.82
C ASP A 119 3.82 14.88 15.70
N TYR A 120 3.12 13.84 15.23
CA TYR A 120 3.69 12.50 15.09
C TYR A 120 3.05 11.71 13.94
N ILE A 121 3.82 10.76 13.38
CA ILE A 121 3.37 9.77 12.39
C ILE A 121 3.36 8.41 13.07
N ASP A 122 2.32 7.60 12.86
CA ASP A 122 2.25 6.26 13.47
C ASP A 122 3.21 5.28 12.82
N LEU A 123 3.33 5.32 11.48
CA LEU A 123 4.19 4.41 10.72
C LEU A 123 4.86 5.15 9.55
N PHE A 124 6.19 5.25 9.59
CA PHE A 124 6.97 5.96 8.58
C PHE A 124 7.81 4.98 7.78
N TYR A 125 7.55 4.89 6.48
CA TYR A 125 8.23 3.93 5.60
C TYR A 125 9.36 4.56 4.81
N GLN A 126 10.47 3.81 4.61
CA GLN A 126 11.31 4.04 3.45
C GLN A 126 10.64 3.44 2.22
N HIS A 127 10.29 4.27 1.24
CA HIS A 127 9.43 3.90 0.10
C HIS A 127 10.15 3.02 -0.92
N ARG A 128 11.44 3.31 -1.20
CA ARG A 128 12.34 2.50 -2.04
C ARG A 128 13.73 2.51 -1.42
N MET A 129 14.43 1.40 -1.58
CA MET A 129 15.77 1.28 -1.05
C MET A 129 16.75 2.15 -1.86
N ASP A 130 17.70 2.79 -1.17
CA ASP A 130 18.78 3.55 -1.76
C ASP A 130 20.05 2.68 -1.76
N ALA A 131 20.50 2.26 -2.93
CA ALA A 131 21.69 1.44 -3.07
C ALA A 131 22.99 2.14 -2.63
N ASN A 132 22.98 3.47 -2.49
CA ASN A 132 24.13 4.26 -2.09
C ASN A 132 24.21 4.52 -0.59
N THR A 133 23.13 4.24 0.17
CA THR A 133 23.07 4.45 1.61
C THR A 133 22.87 3.11 2.31
N PRO A 134 23.81 2.67 3.16
CA PRO A 134 23.63 1.47 3.97
C PRO A 134 22.33 1.55 4.77
N ILE A 135 21.52 0.48 4.75
CA ILE A 135 20.21 0.47 5.42
C ILE A 135 20.34 0.76 6.92
N GLU A 136 21.47 0.39 7.52
CA GLU A 136 21.76 0.63 8.93
C GLU A 136 21.81 2.13 9.25
N GLU A 137 22.32 2.97 8.34
CA GLU A 137 22.36 4.43 8.52
C GLU A 137 20.95 5.03 8.44
N THR A 138 20.15 4.59 7.47
CA THR A 138 18.75 5.01 7.33
C THR A 138 17.94 4.63 8.57
N VAL A 139 18.06 3.36 9.01
CA VAL A 139 17.33 2.87 10.20
C VAL A 139 17.84 3.51 11.49
N GLY A 140 19.14 3.82 11.57
CA GLY A 140 19.67 4.60 12.68
C GLY A 140 18.96 5.95 12.83
N ALA A 141 18.78 6.69 11.73
CA ALA A 141 18.03 7.95 11.74
C ALA A 141 16.55 7.77 12.08
N LEU A 142 15.91 6.70 11.58
CA LEU A 142 14.52 6.38 11.93
C LEU A 142 14.38 6.04 13.43
N ALA A 143 15.33 5.31 14.02
CA ALA A 143 15.34 5.01 15.46
C ALA A 143 15.48 6.27 16.32
N GLU A 144 16.28 7.24 15.87
CA GLU A 144 16.36 8.55 16.53
C GLU A 144 15.01 9.29 16.47
N LEU A 145 14.29 9.28 15.33
CA LEU A 145 12.96 9.88 15.20
C LEU A 145 11.91 9.19 16.08
N VAL A 146 12.04 7.88 16.30
CA VAL A 146 11.21 7.16 17.30
C VAL A 146 11.50 7.66 18.69
N ALA A 147 12.79 7.80 19.07
CA ALA A 147 13.19 8.31 20.38
C ALA A 147 12.77 9.78 20.60
N GLU A 148 12.74 10.59 19.53
CA GLU A 148 12.23 11.97 19.54
C GLU A 148 10.70 12.04 19.61
N GLY A 149 9.99 10.93 19.38
CA GLY A 149 8.53 10.86 19.35
C GLY A 149 7.87 11.41 18.08
N LYS A 150 8.66 11.73 17.05
CA LYS A 150 8.17 12.21 15.74
C LYS A 150 7.52 11.11 14.91
N ILE A 151 7.99 9.88 15.07
CA ILE A 151 7.35 8.69 14.53
C ILE A 151 7.15 7.67 15.64
N ARG A 152 6.12 6.85 15.55
CA ARG A 152 5.87 5.77 16.51
C ARG A 152 6.57 4.49 16.11
N HIS A 153 6.51 4.18 14.82
CA HIS A 153 7.08 2.96 14.23
C HIS A 153 7.67 3.30 12.87
N TYR A 154 8.58 2.45 12.40
CA TYR A 154 9.06 2.50 11.03
C TYR A 154 8.81 1.20 10.28
N GLY A 155 8.82 1.28 8.95
CA GLY A 155 8.73 0.16 8.04
C GLY A 155 9.58 0.37 6.79
N LEU A 156 9.65 -0.66 5.98
CA LEU A 156 10.28 -0.63 4.65
C LEU A 156 9.24 -0.98 3.57
N SER A 157 9.48 -0.56 2.35
CA SER A 157 8.66 -0.94 1.20
C SER A 157 9.53 -1.55 0.11
N GLU A 158 9.12 -2.73 -0.41
CA GLU A 158 9.82 -3.46 -1.48
C GLU A 158 11.28 -3.78 -1.13
N ALA A 159 11.54 -4.20 0.10
CA ALA A 159 12.86 -4.60 0.58
C ALA A 159 13.04 -6.13 0.50
N SER A 160 14.25 -6.57 0.17
CA SER A 160 14.64 -7.98 0.18
C SER A 160 14.74 -8.57 1.59
N THR A 161 14.68 -9.88 1.71
CA THR A 161 14.82 -10.57 3.01
C THR A 161 16.14 -10.25 3.72
N ALA A 162 17.22 -10.05 2.96
CA ALA A 162 18.51 -9.65 3.50
C ALA A 162 18.47 -8.23 4.11
N THR A 163 17.88 -7.28 3.40
CA THR A 163 17.71 -5.90 3.87
C THR A 163 16.78 -5.84 5.09
N ILE A 164 15.68 -6.58 5.09
CA ILE A 164 14.74 -6.68 6.21
C ILE A 164 15.47 -7.13 7.49
N ARG A 165 16.27 -8.20 7.42
CA ARG A 165 17.02 -8.72 8.58
C ARG A 165 18.05 -7.73 9.12
N ARG A 166 18.79 -7.08 8.23
CA ARG A 166 19.76 -6.04 8.60
C ARG A 166 19.08 -4.85 9.28
N ALA A 167 18.01 -4.34 8.68
CA ALA A 167 17.20 -3.24 9.20
C ALA A 167 16.63 -3.56 10.59
N HIS A 168 16.03 -4.74 10.76
CA HIS A 168 15.42 -5.18 12.01
C HIS A 168 16.45 -5.35 13.15
N THR A 169 17.70 -5.67 12.81
CA THR A 169 18.79 -5.78 13.80
C THR A 169 19.18 -4.43 14.39
N VAL A 170 19.06 -3.32 13.64
CA VAL A 170 19.38 -1.97 14.11
C VAL A 170 18.27 -1.46 15.04
N HIS A 171 17.01 -1.61 14.61
CA HIS A 171 15.83 -1.23 15.38
C HIS A 171 14.66 -2.14 14.98
N PRO A 172 13.77 -2.57 15.90
CA PRO A 172 12.62 -3.40 15.55
C PRO A 172 11.73 -2.73 14.49
N MET A 173 11.56 -3.37 13.35
CA MET A 173 10.70 -2.93 12.25
C MET A 173 9.26 -3.38 12.50
N ALA A 174 8.29 -2.49 12.34
CA ALA A 174 6.88 -2.81 12.56
C ALA A 174 6.24 -3.50 11.35
N ALA A 175 6.51 -3.03 10.14
CA ALA A 175 5.84 -3.53 8.95
C ALA A 175 6.72 -3.49 7.68
N LEU A 176 6.47 -4.45 6.79
CA LEU A 176 6.87 -4.38 5.39
C LEU A 176 5.65 -4.05 4.54
N GLN A 177 5.80 -3.11 3.58
CA GLN A 177 4.78 -2.84 2.58
C GLN A 177 5.28 -3.32 1.21
N THR A 178 4.58 -4.29 0.59
CA THR A 178 4.95 -4.85 -0.73
C THR A 178 3.69 -5.19 -1.51
N GLU A 179 3.75 -5.19 -2.84
CA GLU A 179 2.63 -5.61 -3.68
C GLU A 179 2.22 -7.05 -3.40
N TYR A 180 0.96 -7.26 -3.07
CA TYR A 180 0.41 -8.59 -2.87
C TYR A 180 -1.06 -8.67 -3.24
N SER A 181 -1.39 -9.65 -4.07
CA SER A 181 -2.75 -9.90 -4.55
C SER A 181 -2.84 -11.28 -5.16
N LEU A 182 -4.02 -11.70 -5.63
CA LEU A 182 -4.22 -12.97 -6.34
C LEU A 182 -3.35 -13.13 -7.60
N TRP A 183 -2.84 -12.05 -8.17
CA TRP A 183 -1.97 -12.11 -9.35
C TRP A 183 -0.52 -11.67 -9.10
N THR A 184 -0.16 -11.30 -7.87
CA THR A 184 1.23 -10.99 -7.46
C THR A 184 1.49 -11.68 -6.13
N ARG A 185 2.20 -12.82 -6.17
CA ARG A 185 2.34 -13.73 -5.04
C ARG A 185 3.79 -14.02 -4.67
N ASP A 186 4.74 -13.28 -5.24
CA ASP A 186 6.19 -13.50 -5.08
C ASP A 186 6.62 -13.49 -3.60
N VAL A 187 5.94 -12.70 -2.77
CA VAL A 187 6.23 -12.58 -1.33
C VAL A 187 6.00 -13.87 -0.52
N GLU A 188 5.21 -14.82 -1.04
CA GLU A 188 4.81 -16.02 -0.29
C GLU A 188 5.98 -16.97 -0.03
N ALA A 189 6.94 -17.04 -0.97
CA ALA A 189 8.03 -17.99 -0.91
C ALA A 189 9.08 -17.64 0.17
N GLU A 190 9.45 -16.37 0.29
CA GLU A 190 10.57 -15.96 1.13
C GLU A 190 10.20 -14.82 2.11
N ILE A 191 9.51 -13.80 1.63
CA ILE A 191 9.22 -12.59 2.43
C ILE A 191 8.30 -12.91 3.62
N LEU A 192 7.12 -13.48 3.37
CA LEU A 192 6.16 -13.77 4.45
C LEU A 192 6.73 -14.69 5.54
N PRO A 193 7.48 -15.77 5.24
CA PRO A 193 8.16 -16.56 6.27
C PRO A 193 9.11 -15.73 7.12
N VAL A 194 9.93 -14.85 6.52
CA VAL A 194 10.88 -13.99 7.25
C VAL A 194 10.16 -12.98 8.12
N LEU A 195 9.08 -12.35 7.62
CA LEU A 195 8.31 -11.40 8.43
C LEU A 195 7.73 -12.08 9.67
N ARG A 196 7.17 -13.28 9.54
CA ARG A 196 6.61 -14.04 10.66
C ARG A 196 7.67 -14.49 11.65
N GLU A 197 8.84 -14.92 11.18
CA GLU A 197 9.99 -15.25 12.02
C GLU A 197 10.41 -14.08 12.90
N LEU A 198 10.38 -12.85 12.35
CA LEU A 198 10.82 -11.63 13.02
C LEU A 198 9.69 -10.88 13.76
N GLY A 199 8.44 -11.36 13.67
CA GLY A 199 7.28 -10.67 14.25
C GLY A 199 6.94 -9.34 13.58
N ILE A 200 7.22 -9.21 12.28
CA ILE A 200 6.96 -8.02 11.47
C ILE A 200 5.62 -8.18 10.75
N GLY A 201 4.78 -7.14 10.76
CA GLY A 201 3.52 -7.15 10.03
C GLY A 201 3.69 -6.92 8.53
N PHE A 202 2.66 -7.26 7.78
CA PHE A 202 2.66 -7.13 6.33
C PHE A 202 1.53 -6.25 5.81
N VAL A 203 1.85 -5.27 4.95
CA VAL A 203 0.90 -4.33 4.37
C VAL A 203 0.86 -4.50 2.86
N PRO A 204 -0.08 -5.31 2.32
CA PRO A 204 -0.31 -5.44 0.89
C PRO A 204 -0.76 -4.12 0.25
N TYR A 205 0.03 -3.55 -0.66
CA TYR A 205 -0.47 -2.51 -1.55
C TYR A 205 -0.95 -3.11 -2.88
N SER A 206 -1.74 -2.36 -3.64
CA SER A 206 -2.42 -2.83 -4.86
C SER A 206 -3.14 -4.19 -4.71
N PRO A 207 -3.86 -4.43 -3.60
CA PRO A 207 -4.46 -5.73 -3.29
C PRO A 207 -5.54 -6.15 -4.31
N LEU A 208 -6.02 -5.20 -5.13
CA LEU A 208 -6.98 -5.42 -6.21
C LEU A 208 -6.32 -5.44 -7.61
N GLY A 209 -5.00 -5.67 -7.69
CA GLY A 209 -4.28 -5.80 -8.96
C GLY A 209 -4.44 -4.59 -9.87
N HIS A 210 -4.17 -3.40 -9.35
CA HIS A 210 -4.36 -2.13 -10.06
C HIS A 210 -5.78 -1.94 -10.64
N GLY A 211 -6.78 -2.54 -10.00
CA GLY A 211 -8.19 -2.49 -10.38
C GLY A 211 -8.68 -3.67 -11.23
N LEU A 212 -7.82 -4.52 -11.79
CA LEU A 212 -8.24 -5.67 -12.59
C LEU A 212 -9.14 -6.64 -11.82
N LEU A 213 -8.77 -6.95 -10.57
CA LEU A 213 -9.50 -7.90 -9.71
C LEU A 213 -10.86 -7.37 -9.24
N THR A 214 -11.26 -6.14 -9.57
CA THR A 214 -12.64 -5.66 -9.38
C THR A 214 -13.59 -6.29 -10.40
N GLY A 215 -13.08 -6.76 -11.55
CA GLY A 215 -13.84 -7.30 -12.66
C GLY A 215 -14.51 -6.25 -13.54
N GLU A 216 -14.25 -4.95 -13.32
CA GLU A 216 -14.81 -3.86 -14.14
C GLU A 216 -13.96 -3.58 -15.38
N ILE A 217 -12.65 -3.82 -15.31
CA ILE A 217 -11.74 -3.63 -16.44
C ILE A 217 -11.77 -4.89 -17.30
N ARG A 218 -12.26 -4.77 -18.53
CA ARG A 218 -12.39 -5.88 -19.50
C ARG A 218 -11.69 -5.62 -20.82
N SER A 219 -11.31 -4.35 -21.08
CA SER A 219 -10.58 -3.90 -22.25
C SER A 219 -9.53 -2.87 -21.88
N VAL A 220 -8.46 -2.74 -22.69
CA VAL A 220 -7.48 -1.64 -22.58
C VAL A 220 -8.15 -0.28 -22.82
N ASP A 221 -9.28 -0.28 -23.53
CA ASP A 221 -10.08 0.93 -23.82
C ASP A 221 -10.85 1.44 -22.59
N ASP A 222 -10.97 0.63 -21.53
CA ASP A 222 -11.56 1.05 -20.26
C ASP A 222 -10.66 2.01 -19.46
N PHE A 223 -9.39 2.16 -19.85
CA PHE A 223 -8.44 3.07 -19.22
C PHE A 223 -8.47 4.47 -19.84
N PRO A 224 -8.30 5.54 -19.06
CA PRO A 224 -8.00 6.88 -19.56
C PRO A 224 -6.80 6.90 -20.50
N ASP A 225 -6.73 7.87 -21.41
CA ASP A 225 -5.68 7.90 -22.43
C ASP A 225 -4.25 8.01 -21.88
N ASN A 226 -4.09 8.70 -20.77
CA ASN A 226 -2.81 8.90 -20.09
C ASN A 226 -2.53 7.87 -18.98
N ASP A 227 -3.32 6.80 -18.89
CA ASP A 227 -3.18 5.79 -17.84
C ASP A 227 -1.96 4.88 -18.12
N TRP A 228 -1.03 4.83 -17.18
CA TRP A 228 0.19 4.03 -17.27
C TRP A 228 -0.08 2.53 -17.43
N ARG A 229 -1.25 2.03 -17.00
CA ARG A 229 -1.64 0.63 -17.17
C ARG A 229 -1.71 0.22 -18.63
N LYS A 230 -1.97 1.17 -19.56
CA LYS A 230 -1.94 0.91 -21.01
C LYS A 230 -0.58 0.42 -21.52
N SER A 231 0.51 0.76 -20.81
CA SER A 231 1.88 0.33 -21.15
C SER A 231 2.43 -0.77 -20.23
N ASN A 232 1.72 -1.12 -19.16
CA ASN A 232 2.20 -2.15 -18.21
C ASN A 232 2.13 -3.55 -18.85
N PRO A 233 3.18 -4.39 -18.72
CA PRO A 233 3.27 -5.70 -19.35
C PRO A 233 2.08 -6.64 -19.07
N ARG A 234 1.43 -6.54 -17.93
CA ARG A 234 0.27 -7.37 -17.56
C ARG A 234 -1.04 -6.96 -18.23
N PHE A 235 -1.12 -5.72 -18.73
CA PHE A 235 -2.31 -5.17 -19.38
C PHE A 235 -2.16 -5.05 -20.90
N THR A 236 -1.06 -5.53 -21.48
CA THR A 236 -0.79 -5.40 -22.91
C THR A 236 -0.91 -6.73 -23.65
N GLY A 237 -1.44 -6.67 -24.89
CA GLY A 237 -1.50 -7.79 -25.83
C GLY A 237 -2.16 -9.04 -25.24
N ASP A 238 -1.61 -10.20 -25.55
CA ASP A 238 -2.12 -11.51 -25.10
C ASP A 238 -2.06 -11.68 -23.56
N ASN A 239 -1.18 -10.95 -22.86
CA ASN A 239 -1.11 -11.04 -21.40
C ASN A 239 -2.40 -10.57 -20.76
N PHE A 240 -2.97 -9.46 -21.24
CA PHE A 240 -4.23 -8.96 -20.71
C PHE A 240 -5.36 -10.00 -20.84
N THR A 241 -5.51 -10.60 -22.04
CA THR A 241 -6.52 -11.62 -22.28
C THR A 241 -6.35 -12.85 -21.38
N ARG A 242 -5.10 -13.29 -21.16
CA ARG A 242 -4.82 -14.41 -20.25
C ARG A 242 -5.14 -14.05 -18.79
N ASN A 243 -4.83 -12.83 -18.39
CA ASN A 243 -5.07 -12.36 -17.02
C ASN A 243 -6.55 -12.17 -16.70
N LEU A 244 -7.41 -11.94 -17.69
CA LEU A 244 -8.86 -11.92 -17.50
C LEU A 244 -9.43 -13.26 -16.99
N ALA A 245 -8.78 -14.39 -17.29
CA ALA A 245 -9.19 -15.69 -16.77
C ALA A 245 -9.09 -15.77 -15.22
N ILE A 246 -8.12 -15.08 -14.63
CA ILE A 246 -8.01 -14.94 -13.18
C ILE A 246 -9.25 -14.23 -12.61
N VAL A 247 -9.65 -13.14 -13.25
CA VAL A 247 -10.84 -12.36 -12.84
C VAL A 247 -12.12 -13.17 -12.94
N ASP A 248 -12.26 -13.97 -14.00
CA ASP A 248 -13.45 -14.79 -14.23
C ASP A 248 -13.58 -15.89 -13.15
N GLU A 249 -12.47 -16.51 -12.72
CA GLU A 249 -12.49 -17.48 -11.63
C GLU A 249 -12.79 -16.80 -10.27
N VAL A 250 -12.19 -15.65 -10.00
CA VAL A 250 -12.49 -14.86 -8.78
C VAL A 250 -13.96 -14.47 -8.73
N ARG A 251 -14.55 -14.09 -9.88
CA ARG A 251 -15.98 -13.78 -10.00
C ARG A 251 -16.84 -15.00 -9.74
N ALA A 252 -16.47 -16.16 -10.28
CA ALA A 252 -17.21 -17.40 -10.10
C ALA A 252 -17.24 -17.80 -8.61
N ILE A 253 -16.09 -17.74 -7.93
CA ILE A 253 -16.01 -18.03 -6.49
C ILE A 253 -16.81 -16.99 -5.68
N GLY A 254 -16.71 -15.72 -6.03
CA GLY A 254 -17.49 -14.66 -5.37
C GLY A 254 -19.00 -14.88 -5.47
N ALA A 255 -19.48 -15.33 -6.62
CA ALA A 255 -20.90 -15.64 -6.81
C ALA A 255 -21.39 -16.75 -5.88
N GLU A 256 -20.56 -17.73 -5.54
CA GLU A 256 -20.90 -18.82 -4.61
C GLU A 256 -21.17 -18.32 -3.19
N VAL A 257 -20.54 -17.22 -2.77
CA VAL A 257 -20.66 -16.63 -1.41
C VAL A 257 -21.39 -15.29 -1.39
N GLY A 258 -21.98 -14.87 -2.53
CA GLY A 258 -22.70 -13.60 -2.64
C GLY A 258 -21.79 -12.37 -2.54
N ALA A 259 -20.52 -12.50 -2.92
CA ALA A 259 -19.52 -11.42 -2.86
C ALA A 259 -19.14 -10.91 -4.25
N THR A 260 -18.70 -9.64 -4.33
CA THR A 260 -18.09 -9.10 -5.56
C THR A 260 -16.69 -9.67 -5.76
N PRO A 261 -16.13 -9.61 -6.98
CA PRO A 261 -14.73 -10.00 -7.21
C PRO A 261 -13.73 -9.25 -6.30
N ALA A 262 -13.92 -7.95 -6.10
CA ALA A 262 -13.10 -7.14 -5.20
C ALA A 262 -13.15 -7.65 -3.75
N GLN A 263 -14.34 -7.95 -3.25
CA GLN A 263 -14.54 -8.52 -1.91
C GLN A 263 -13.90 -9.90 -1.78
N THR A 264 -14.04 -10.74 -2.79
CA THR A 264 -13.44 -12.08 -2.83
C THR A 264 -11.91 -12.00 -2.79
N ALA A 265 -11.30 -11.12 -3.58
CA ALA A 265 -9.86 -10.91 -3.60
C ALA A 265 -9.34 -10.40 -2.24
N LEU A 266 -10.03 -9.44 -1.62
CA LEU A 266 -9.65 -8.92 -0.31
C LEU A 266 -9.86 -9.98 0.79
N ALA A 267 -10.98 -10.72 0.78
CA ALA A 267 -11.23 -11.80 1.73
C ALA A 267 -10.16 -12.90 1.67
N TRP A 268 -9.69 -13.22 0.45
CA TRP A 268 -8.57 -14.14 0.27
C TRP A 268 -7.29 -13.62 0.94
N ILE A 269 -6.91 -12.35 0.73
CA ILE A 269 -5.75 -11.75 1.42
C ILE A 269 -5.93 -11.83 2.94
N LEU A 270 -7.11 -11.47 3.44
CA LEU A 270 -7.42 -11.53 4.86
C LEU A 270 -7.37 -12.96 5.43
N SER A 271 -7.59 -13.99 4.63
CA SER A 271 -7.47 -15.38 5.07
C SER A 271 -6.02 -15.82 5.35
N LYS A 272 -5.02 -15.05 4.88
CA LYS A 272 -3.60 -15.41 4.99
C LYS A 272 -2.98 -15.16 6.37
N GLY A 273 -3.59 -14.36 7.23
CA GLY A 273 -3.09 -14.14 8.60
C GLY A 273 -3.68 -12.92 9.29
N GLY A 274 -3.49 -12.85 10.62
CA GLY A 274 -3.83 -11.67 11.43
C GLY A 274 -2.72 -10.62 11.46
N ASP A 275 -1.61 -10.91 10.84
CA ASP A 275 -0.41 -10.09 10.65
C ASP A 275 -0.43 -9.29 9.34
N ILE A 276 -1.57 -9.32 8.61
CA ILE A 276 -1.71 -8.75 7.27
C ILE A 276 -2.83 -7.70 7.25
N ALA A 277 -2.50 -6.48 6.79
CA ALA A 277 -3.41 -5.35 6.68
C ALA A 277 -3.36 -4.71 5.27
N PRO A 278 -4.13 -5.20 4.29
CA PRO A 278 -4.16 -4.62 2.95
C PRO A 278 -4.74 -3.20 2.94
N ILE A 279 -4.24 -2.37 2.02
CA ILE A 279 -4.59 -0.95 1.87
C ILE A 279 -5.21 -0.66 0.48
N PRO A 280 -6.40 -1.20 0.17
CA PRO A 280 -7.05 -0.89 -1.10
C PRO A 280 -7.26 0.61 -1.26
N GLY A 281 -6.75 1.18 -2.36
CA GLY A 281 -6.84 2.60 -2.66
C GLY A 281 -8.15 2.97 -3.33
N THR A 282 -8.81 4.02 -2.85
CA THR A 282 -9.98 4.61 -3.50
C THR A 282 -10.25 6.04 -3.05
N ARG A 283 -10.87 6.85 -3.91
CA ARG A 283 -11.45 8.16 -3.63
C ARG A 283 -12.98 8.16 -3.68
N ARG A 284 -13.62 6.98 -3.67
CA ARG A 284 -15.08 6.84 -3.81
C ARG A 284 -15.69 6.13 -2.62
N ILE A 285 -16.67 6.75 -1.98
CA ILE A 285 -17.40 6.21 -0.82
C ILE A 285 -17.97 4.82 -1.08
N ALA A 286 -18.54 4.59 -2.28
CA ALA A 286 -19.11 3.29 -2.62
C ALA A 286 -18.06 2.17 -2.56
N ARG A 287 -16.84 2.44 -3.04
CA ARG A 287 -15.74 1.47 -3.00
C ARG A 287 -15.20 1.23 -1.58
N VAL A 288 -15.17 2.26 -0.73
CA VAL A 288 -14.84 2.08 0.69
C VAL A 288 -15.80 1.09 1.34
N LYS A 289 -17.12 1.27 1.14
CA LYS A 289 -18.14 0.36 1.67
C LYS A 289 -17.98 -1.07 1.15
N GLU A 290 -17.74 -1.21 -0.15
CA GLU A 290 -17.51 -2.50 -0.79
C GLU A 290 -16.29 -3.22 -0.22
N ASN A 291 -15.15 -2.51 -0.15
CA ASN A 291 -13.90 -3.07 0.35
C ASN A 291 -14.00 -3.52 1.81
N ILE A 292 -14.58 -2.69 2.67
CA ILE A 292 -14.73 -3.01 4.09
C ILE A 292 -15.63 -4.23 4.31
N ALA A 293 -16.67 -4.41 3.51
CA ALA A 293 -17.56 -5.55 3.60
C ALA A 293 -16.83 -6.89 3.31
N ALA A 294 -15.66 -6.88 2.68
CA ALA A 294 -14.83 -8.07 2.50
C ALA A 294 -14.44 -8.75 3.83
N GLU A 295 -14.37 -8.00 4.93
CA GLU A 295 -14.04 -8.54 6.25
C GLU A 295 -15.09 -9.55 6.79
N SER A 296 -16.31 -9.46 6.29
CA SER A 296 -17.41 -10.37 6.66
C SER A 296 -17.56 -11.57 5.70
N ILE A 297 -16.78 -11.63 4.64
CA ILE A 297 -16.84 -12.74 3.69
C ILE A 297 -16.01 -13.91 4.23
N GLU A 298 -16.66 -15.06 4.37
CA GLU A 298 -16.03 -16.30 4.79
C GLU A 298 -15.84 -17.21 3.58
N LEU A 299 -14.60 -17.43 3.18
CA LEU A 299 -14.24 -18.38 2.12
C LEU A 299 -14.01 -19.77 2.74
N SER A 300 -14.62 -20.79 2.18
CA SER A 300 -14.35 -22.17 2.58
C SER A 300 -12.93 -22.60 2.21
N PRO A 301 -12.35 -23.64 2.87
CA PRO A 301 -11.03 -24.17 2.52
C PRO A 301 -10.91 -24.53 1.03
N GLY A 302 -11.93 -25.10 0.42
CA GLY A 302 -11.93 -25.44 -1.01
C GLY A 302 -11.93 -24.20 -1.92
N GLN A 303 -12.60 -23.11 -1.53
CA GLN A 303 -12.54 -21.85 -2.26
C GLN A 303 -11.19 -21.16 -2.14
N ILE A 304 -10.58 -21.19 -0.95
CA ILE A 304 -9.22 -20.70 -0.72
C ILE A 304 -8.23 -21.50 -1.58
N GLU A 305 -8.34 -22.84 -1.59
CA GLU A 305 -7.48 -23.70 -2.41
C GLU A 305 -7.61 -23.39 -3.91
N ARG A 306 -8.83 -23.16 -4.43
CA ARG A 306 -9.03 -22.75 -5.82
C ARG A 306 -8.35 -21.40 -6.11
N LEU A 307 -8.47 -20.42 -5.21
CA LEU A 307 -7.81 -19.13 -5.34
C LEU A 307 -6.29 -19.25 -5.23
N ASP A 308 -5.78 -20.14 -4.38
CA ASP A 308 -4.36 -20.42 -4.24
C ASP A 308 -3.76 -21.10 -5.49
N ASN A 309 -4.56 -21.85 -6.24
CA ASN A 309 -4.14 -22.56 -7.44
C ASN A 309 -4.46 -21.80 -8.75
N LEU A 310 -4.80 -20.50 -8.67
CA LEU A 310 -4.95 -19.68 -9.88
C LEU A 310 -3.67 -19.66 -10.71
N THR A 311 -3.84 -19.69 -12.03
CA THR A 311 -2.69 -19.55 -12.95
C THR A 311 -1.96 -18.22 -12.64
N PRO A 312 -0.64 -18.24 -12.52
CA PRO A 312 0.15 -17.02 -12.32
C PRO A 312 -0.14 -15.98 -13.40
N ALA A 313 -0.07 -14.69 -13.04
CA ALA A 313 -0.28 -13.61 -14.00
C ALA A 313 0.75 -13.67 -15.14
N SER A 314 0.28 -13.45 -16.35
CA SER A 314 1.13 -13.29 -17.52
C SER A 314 1.68 -11.87 -17.59
N GLY A 315 2.98 -11.73 -17.88
CA GLY A 315 3.70 -10.46 -17.95
C GLY A 315 4.39 -10.08 -16.64
N ALA A 316 5.48 -9.32 -16.74
CA ALA A 316 6.19 -8.78 -15.60
C ALA A 316 5.29 -7.82 -14.78
N ARG A 317 5.53 -7.72 -13.48
CA ARG A 317 4.78 -6.87 -12.55
C ARG A 317 4.82 -5.39 -12.95
N HIS A 318 5.99 -4.94 -13.37
CA HIS A 318 6.25 -3.59 -13.88
C HIS A 318 7.17 -3.66 -15.10
N ASP A 319 7.38 -2.54 -15.76
CA ASP A 319 8.46 -2.38 -16.74
C ASP A 319 9.85 -2.48 -16.09
N ASP A 320 10.91 -2.65 -16.88
CA ASP A 320 12.27 -2.87 -16.39
C ASP A 320 12.78 -1.72 -15.51
N ALA A 321 12.40 -0.48 -15.81
CA ALA A 321 12.84 0.68 -15.05
C ALA A 321 12.23 0.69 -13.63
N ASN A 322 10.95 0.37 -13.50
CA ASN A 322 10.28 0.25 -12.22
C ASN A 322 10.74 -1.01 -11.46
N MET A 323 10.93 -2.15 -12.15
CA MET A 323 11.49 -3.36 -11.53
C MET A 323 12.89 -3.12 -10.94
N ALA A 324 13.72 -2.28 -11.55
CA ALA A 324 15.05 -1.92 -11.03
C ALA A 324 15.03 -1.13 -9.71
N THR A 325 13.87 -0.60 -9.30
CA THR A 325 13.70 0.11 -8.01
C THR A 325 13.23 -0.80 -6.86
N ILE A 326 13.02 -2.08 -7.15
CA ILE A 326 12.52 -3.08 -6.22
C ILE A 326 13.67 -4.03 -5.91
N GLU A 327 13.95 -4.27 -4.64
CA GLU A 327 14.89 -5.32 -4.25
C GLU A 327 14.24 -6.70 -4.44
N GLN A 328 15.01 -7.66 -4.97
CA GLN A 328 14.58 -9.04 -5.19
C GLN A 328 15.30 -9.99 -4.23
#